data_1695b886db3edb163413566d7ffd22b4
#
_entry.id   1695b886db3edb163413566d7ffd22b4
#
_cell.length_a   1.000
_cell.length_b   1.000
_cell.length_c   1.000
_cell.angle_alpha   90.00
_cell.angle_beta   90.00
_cell.angle_gamma   90.00
#
_symmetry.space_group_name_H-M   'P 1'
#
loop_
_entity.id
_entity.type
_entity.pdbx_description
1 polymer ?
#
loop_
_entity_poly.entity_id
_entity_poly.type
_entity_poly.pdbx_seq_one_letter_code
_entity_poly.pdbx_strand_id
1 'polypeptide(L)'
;MLKMANTKKKLICLLICMMAPFVFGGTCRAENPFFQSFEKRRERMVRTQIEARGITNKKVLKALRKVERHKFVPKEYQRQAYGDYPLPIGEGQTISQPYIVALMTEVLDLDSTKKVLEIGTGSGYQAAILAEICESVCTIELIGVLGKKAEKLLADLGYENINVKIGDGYQGWKEHGPFDAIIVTCAPSHIPQPLQDQLAEGGKMVIPVGKKFTQELVLLTKHKGKIKKKDVIPVRFVPMMGKDGKAY
;
A
#
# COMPACT_ATOMS: atom_id res chain seq x y z
N MET A 1 -69.34 27.39 73.19
CA MET A 1 -69.16 26.06 73.83
C MET A 1 -68.10 25.34 73.04
N LEU A 2 -66.90 25.33 73.58
CA LEU A 2 -66.14 24.21 74.16
C LEU A 2 -66.08 22.98 73.26
N LYS A 3 -64.97 22.52 72.83
CA LYS A 3 -63.88 21.78 73.47
C LYS A 3 -62.74 21.58 72.42
N MET A 4 -61.59 22.03 72.68
CA MET A 4 -60.38 21.39 73.25
C MET A 4 -59.94 20.07 72.56
N ALA A 5 -58.79 20.16 71.99
CA ALA A 5 -57.55 19.40 72.19
C ALA A 5 -57.45 18.03 71.53
N ASN A 6 -56.45 17.77 70.78
CA ASN A 6 -55.22 17.14 71.29
C ASN A 6 -54.13 16.97 70.26
N THR A 7 -52.95 17.36 70.65
CA THR A 7 -51.67 17.24 69.97
C THR A 7 -51.20 15.79 69.95
N LYS A 8 -50.82 15.25 68.84
CA LYS A 8 -49.83 14.13 68.74
C LYS A 8 -48.79 14.40 67.70
N LYS A 9 -47.61 14.75 68.17
CA LYS A 9 -46.39 14.78 67.42
C LYS A 9 -46.06 13.37 66.90
N LYS A 10 -45.99 13.17 65.59
CA LYS A 10 -45.35 12.00 65.00
C LYS A 10 -44.06 12.44 64.35
N LEU A 11 -42.99 11.92 64.95
CA LEU A 11 -41.62 11.99 64.51
C LEU A 11 -41.53 11.19 63.22
N ILE A 12 -41.34 11.87 62.08
CA ILE A 12 -41.05 11.21 60.80
C ILE A 12 -39.51 11.19 60.64
N CYS A 13 -38.95 10.01 60.84
CA CYS A 13 -37.56 9.72 60.47
C CYS A 13 -37.39 9.87 58.95
N LEU A 14 -36.68 10.89 58.52
CA LEU A 14 -36.29 11.07 57.11
C LEU A 14 -35.11 10.17 56.82
N LEU A 15 -35.36 9.01 56.23
CA LEU A 15 -34.29 8.19 55.60
C LEU A 15 -33.84 8.89 54.31
N ILE A 16 -32.71 9.60 54.38
CA ILE A 16 -32.03 10.10 53.20
C ILE A 16 -31.33 8.93 52.54
N CYS A 17 -31.98 8.36 51.51
CA CYS A 17 -31.34 7.41 50.62
C CYS A 17 -30.39 8.18 49.71
N MET A 18 -29.08 8.15 50.02
CA MET A 18 -28.04 8.64 49.11
C MET A 18 -27.99 7.72 47.90
N MET A 19 -28.68 8.10 46.83
CA MET A 19 -28.44 7.55 45.52
C MET A 19 -27.16 8.19 44.95
N ALA A 20 -26.06 7.47 45.00
CA ALA A 20 -24.86 7.81 44.27
C ALA A 20 -25.17 7.76 42.75
N PRO A 21 -24.87 8.78 41.97
CA PRO A 21 -25.01 8.66 40.54
C PRO A 21 -23.94 7.69 40.02
N PHE A 22 -24.37 6.55 39.51
CA PHE A 22 -23.55 5.66 38.69
C PHE A 22 -23.22 6.42 37.40
N VAL A 23 -22.05 7.06 37.39
CA VAL A 23 -21.50 7.65 36.17
C VAL A 23 -20.93 6.51 35.32
N PHE A 24 -21.79 5.80 34.60
CA PHE A 24 -21.40 5.03 33.43
C PHE A 24 -21.28 6.01 32.26
N GLY A 25 -20.18 6.70 32.21
CA GLY A 25 -19.86 7.66 31.14
C GLY A 25 -18.58 7.32 30.42
N GLY A 26 -18.39 6.07 30.01
CA GLY A 26 -17.46 5.73 29.00
C GLY A 26 -18.03 6.07 27.62
N THR A 27 -18.12 7.36 27.27
CA THR A 27 -18.36 7.75 25.88
C THR A 27 -17.16 7.32 25.08
N CYS A 28 -17.26 6.17 24.43
CA CYS A 28 -16.39 5.80 23.33
C CYS A 28 -16.65 6.84 22.22
N ARG A 29 -16.01 8.01 22.36
CA ARG A 29 -16.03 9.05 21.35
C ARG A 29 -15.26 8.47 20.18
N ALA A 30 -15.96 7.93 19.18
CA ALA A 30 -15.37 7.57 17.91
C ALA A 30 -14.62 8.81 17.42
N GLU A 31 -13.27 8.78 17.50
CA GLU A 31 -12.45 9.87 16.99
C GLU A 31 -12.81 10.07 15.53
N ASN A 32 -13.22 11.29 15.17
CA ASN A 32 -13.57 11.61 13.80
C ASN A 32 -12.34 11.27 12.91
N PRO A 33 -12.48 10.36 11.94
CA PRO A 33 -11.35 9.89 11.12
C PRO A 33 -10.63 11.01 10.38
N PHE A 34 -11.25 12.18 10.20
CA PHE A 34 -10.64 13.36 9.58
C PHE A 34 -9.60 14.06 10.48
N PHE A 35 -9.63 13.85 11.80
CA PHE A 35 -8.68 14.48 12.74
C PHE A 35 -7.61 13.50 13.25
N GLN A 36 -7.62 12.26 12.80
CA GLN A 36 -6.55 11.31 13.15
C GLN A 36 -5.24 11.69 12.46
N SER A 37 -4.12 11.52 13.19
CA SER A 37 -2.77 11.68 12.62
C SER A 37 -2.56 10.72 11.45
N PHE A 38 -1.64 11.06 10.53
CA PHE A 38 -1.29 10.17 9.42
C PHE A 38 -0.78 8.82 9.91
N GLU A 39 -0.11 8.77 11.04
CA GLU A 39 0.34 7.52 11.66
C GLU A 39 -0.82 6.61 12.08
N LYS A 40 -1.81 7.12 12.83
CA LYS A 40 -3.01 6.36 13.19
C LYS A 40 -3.77 5.87 11.96
N ARG A 41 -3.85 6.69 10.92
CA ARG A 41 -4.50 6.34 9.65
C ARG A 41 -3.74 5.25 8.90
N ARG A 42 -2.39 5.32 8.88
CA ARG A 42 -1.52 4.30 8.30
C ARG A 42 -1.69 2.96 9.03
N GLU A 43 -1.64 2.95 10.35
CA GLU A 43 -1.87 1.75 11.14
C GLU A 43 -3.26 1.14 10.91
N ARG A 44 -4.30 1.98 10.87
CA ARG A 44 -5.65 1.54 10.53
C ARG A 44 -5.70 0.92 9.12
N MET A 45 -5.10 1.56 8.11
CA MET A 45 -5.01 1.01 6.75
C MET A 45 -4.40 -0.39 6.76
N VAL A 46 -3.26 -0.58 7.41
CA VAL A 46 -2.59 -1.89 7.46
C VAL A 46 -3.49 -2.92 8.13
N ARG A 47 -4.04 -2.62 9.30
CA ARG A 47 -4.87 -3.56 10.07
C ARG A 47 -6.17 -3.92 9.36
N THR A 48 -6.92 -2.93 8.85
CA THR A 48 -8.32 -3.14 8.40
C THR A 48 -8.47 -3.38 6.91
N GLN A 49 -7.51 -2.93 6.08
CA GLN A 49 -7.60 -3.02 4.63
C GLN A 49 -6.62 -4.05 4.05
N ILE A 50 -5.59 -4.44 4.81
CA ILE A 50 -4.50 -5.29 4.34
C ILE A 50 -4.46 -6.60 5.13
N GLU A 51 -4.18 -6.57 6.44
CA GLU A 51 -4.17 -7.78 7.28
C GLU A 51 -5.53 -8.49 7.29
N ALA A 52 -6.62 -7.75 7.45
CA ALA A 52 -7.98 -8.29 7.45
C ALA A 52 -8.39 -8.96 6.12
N ARG A 53 -7.63 -8.73 5.04
CA ARG A 53 -7.83 -9.34 3.71
C ARG A 53 -6.82 -10.45 3.41
N GLY A 54 -6.10 -10.95 4.41
CA GLY A 54 -5.27 -12.14 4.31
C GLY A 54 -3.80 -11.90 3.98
N ILE A 55 -3.31 -10.66 3.96
CA ILE A 55 -1.87 -10.39 3.89
C ILE A 55 -1.25 -10.70 5.25
N THR A 56 -0.32 -11.63 5.30
CA THR A 56 0.24 -12.16 6.56
C THR A 56 1.75 -12.00 6.68
N ASN A 57 2.44 -11.69 5.59
CA ASN A 57 3.89 -11.53 5.58
C ASN A 57 4.31 -10.34 6.45
N LYS A 58 4.98 -10.65 7.58
CA LYS A 58 5.39 -9.66 8.58
C LYS A 58 6.32 -8.58 8.02
N LYS A 59 7.17 -8.90 7.03
CA LYS A 59 8.08 -7.93 6.40
C LYS A 59 7.28 -6.92 5.57
N VAL A 60 6.30 -7.39 4.80
CA VAL A 60 5.39 -6.55 4.01
C VAL A 60 4.59 -5.63 4.92
N LEU A 61 3.98 -6.18 5.97
CA LEU A 61 3.19 -5.41 6.94
C LEU A 61 4.05 -4.36 7.66
N LYS A 62 5.29 -4.69 8.03
CA LYS A 62 6.25 -3.76 8.65
C LYS A 62 6.61 -2.63 7.71
N ALA A 63 6.90 -2.93 6.44
CA ALA A 63 7.21 -1.93 5.41
C ALA A 63 6.04 -0.95 5.21
N LEU A 64 4.81 -1.47 5.09
CA LEU A 64 3.59 -0.65 4.94
C LEU A 64 3.29 0.23 6.17
N ARG A 65 3.66 -0.20 7.37
CA ARG A 65 3.59 0.62 8.59
C ARG A 65 4.67 1.70 8.64
N LYS A 66 5.85 1.42 8.09
CA LYS A 66 6.98 2.36 8.10
C LYS A 66 6.83 3.44 7.03
N VAL A 67 6.56 3.07 5.79
CA VAL A 67 6.55 4.00 4.66
C VAL A 67 5.34 4.94 4.72
N GLU A 68 5.59 6.23 4.73
CA GLU A 68 4.60 7.30 4.87
C GLU A 68 3.93 7.62 3.52
N ARG A 69 2.94 6.80 3.13
CA ARG A 69 2.27 6.89 1.82
C ARG A 69 1.80 8.30 1.45
N HIS A 70 1.40 9.12 2.43
CA HIS A 70 0.95 10.49 2.19
C HIS A 70 2.05 11.40 1.64
N LYS A 71 3.33 11.04 1.77
CA LYS A 71 4.45 11.77 1.15
C LYS A 71 4.59 11.50 -0.36
N PHE A 72 3.99 10.41 -0.86
CA PHE A 72 4.04 9.95 -2.25
C PHE A 72 2.85 10.38 -3.09
N VAL A 73 2.00 11.26 -2.58
CA VAL A 73 0.84 11.82 -3.30
C VAL A 73 0.88 13.35 -3.28
N PRO A 74 0.28 14.02 -4.27
CA PRO A 74 0.09 15.48 -4.25
C PRO A 74 -0.61 15.96 -2.98
N LYS A 75 -0.35 17.21 -2.55
CA LYS A 75 -0.87 17.80 -1.30
C LYS A 75 -2.37 17.67 -1.15
N GLU A 76 -3.11 17.86 -2.23
CA GLU A 76 -4.57 17.77 -2.29
C GLU A 76 -5.11 16.37 -1.98
N TYR A 77 -4.31 15.31 -2.22
CA TYR A 77 -4.68 13.92 -1.95
C TYR A 77 -4.12 13.35 -0.65
N GLN A 78 -3.29 14.08 0.09
CA GLN A 78 -2.64 13.54 1.30
C GLN A 78 -3.64 13.05 2.35
N ARG A 79 -4.78 13.73 2.50
CA ARG A 79 -5.86 13.30 3.40
C ARG A 79 -6.52 12.00 2.96
N GLN A 80 -6.39 11.61 1.70
CA GLN A 80 -6.96 10.40 1.11
C GLN A 80 -5.93 9.26 1.00
N ALA A 81 -4.65 9.53 1.29
CA ALA A 81 -3.54 8.61 1.03
C ALA A 81 -3.67 7.21 1.64
N TYR A 82 -4.44 7.09 2.71
CA TYR A 82 -4.67 5.83 3.43
C TYR A 82 -6.03 5.19 3.15
N GLY A 83 -6.74 5.64 2.10
CA GLY A 83 -7.93 4.97 1.57
C GLY A 83 -7.56 3.78 0.68
N ASP A 84 -8.44 2.77 0.59
CA ASP A 84 -8.19 1.53 -0.17
C ASP A 84 -8.54 1.68 -1.66
N TYR A 85 -7.94 2.67 -2.30
CA TYR A 85 -8.11 2.98 -3.73
C TYR A 85 -6.86 3.68 -4.30
N PRO A 86 -6.68 3.65 -5.64
CA PRO A 86 -5.61 4.39 -6.30
C PRO A 86 -5.87 5.91 -6.24
N LEU A 87 -4.79 6.72 -6.27
CA LEU A 87 -4.87 8.18 -6.29
C LEU A 87 -4.04 8.74 -7.44
N PRO A 88 -4.46 9.88 -8.04
CA PRO A 88 -3.68 10.56 -9.06
C PRO A 88 -2.33 11.04 -8.53
N ILE A 89 -1.28 10.94 -9.38
CA ILE A 89 0.06 11.47 -9.08
C ILE A 89 0.56 12.46 -10.15
N GLY A 90 -0.29 12.81 -11.09
CA GLY A 90 0.04 13.61 -12.27
C GLY A 90 0.29 12.75 -13.51
N GLU A 91 0.49 13.40 -14.65
CA GLU A 91 0.81 12.76 -15.95
C GLU A 91 -0.15 11.62 -16.36
N GLY A 92 -1.43 11.68 -15.92
CA GLY A 92 -2.40 10.61 -16.13
C GLY A 92 -2.10 9.30 -15.38
N GLN A 93 -1.13 9.30 -14.45
CA GLN A 93 -0.73 8.14 -13.69
C GLN A 93 -1.30 8.15 -12.26
N THR A 94 -1.25 6.99 -11.61
CA THR A 94 -1.77 6.82 -10.25
C THR A 94 -0.79 6.06 -9.36
N ILE A 95 -0.78 6.37 -8.06
CA ILE A 95 -0.26 5.46 -7.05
C ILE A 95 -1.26 4.33 -6.83
N SER A 96 -0.82 3.09 -6.86
CA SER A 96 -1.68 1.91 -6.74
C SER A 96 -2.42 1.84 -5.40
N GLN A 97 -3.58 1.17 -5.37
CA GLN A 97 -4.32 0.84 -4.16
C GLN A 97 -3.41 0.14 -3.13
N PRO A 98 -3.46 0.51 -1.84
CA PRO A 98 -2.59 -0.08 -0.80
C PRO A 98 -2.65 -1.61 -0.73
N TYR A 99 -3.83 -2.21 -0.86
CA TYR A 99 -3.97 -3.66 -0.87
C TYR A 99 -3.24 -4.32 -2.05
N ILE A 100 -3.30 -3.71 -3.24
CA ILE A 100 -2.60 -4.24 -4.43
C ILE A 100 -1.08 -4.16 -4.25
N VAL A 101 -0.56 -3.06 -3.71
CA VAL A 101 0.86 -2.94 -3.34
C VAL A 101 1.28 -4.08 -2.39
N ALA A 102 0.49 -4.30 -1.34
CA ALA A 102 0.73 -5.36 -0.37
C ALA A 102 0.71 -6.76 -1.00
N LEU A 103 -0.32 -7.08 -1.78
CA LEU A 103 -0.50 -8.37 -2.42
C LEU A 103 0.63 -8.67 -3.41
N MET A 104 0.96 -7.71 -4.29
CA MET A 104 2.04 -7.88 -5.26
C MET A 104 3.39 -8.09 -4.58
N THR A 105 3.65 -7.41 -3.47
CA THR A 105 4.88 -7.59 -2.70
C THR A 105 4.89 -8.94 -1.97
N GLU A 106 3.77 -9.38 -1.40
CA GLU A 106 3.67 -10.64 -0.66
C GLU A 106 3.89 -11.86 -1.54
N VAL A 107 3.29 -11.92 -2.75
CA VAL A 107 3.40 -13.09 -3.63
C VAL A 107 4.82 -13.30 -4.17
N LEU A 108 5.66 -12.27 -4.15
CA LEU A 108 7.08 -12.36 -4.51
C LEU A 108 7.92 -13.04 -3.44
N ASP A 109 7.46 -13.06 -2.17
CA ASP A 109 8.14 -13.72 -1.04
C ASP A 109 9.60 -13.24 -0.86
N LEU A 110 9.73 -11.93 -0.62
CA LEU A 110 11.00 -11.21 -0.60
C LEU A 110 11.70 -11.27 0.76
N ASP A 111 13.01 -11.07 0.74
CA ASP A 111 13.84 -10.90 1.92
C ASP A 111 15.02 -9.94 1.67
N SER A 112 15.83 -9.70 2.71
CA SER A 112 16.94 -8.75 2.70
C SER A 112 18.15 -9.16 1.83
N THR A 113 18.09 -10.29 1.17
CA THR A 113 19.13 -10.75 0.22
C THR A 113 18.74 -10.55 -1.23
N LYS A 114 17.50 -10.09 -1.49
CA LYS A 114 16.91 -10.04 -2.82
C LYS A 114 17.22 -8.75 -3.55
N LYS A 115 17.52 -8.89 -4.84
CA LYS A 115 17.63 -7.81 -5.81
C LYS A 115 16.37 -7.75 -6.65
N VAL A 116 15.70 -6.61 -6.65
CA VAL A 116 14.39 -6.46 -7.28
C VAL A 116 14.40 -5.44 -8.39
N LEU A 117 13.71 -5.73 -9.49
CA LEU A 117 13.40 -4.78 -10.56
C LEU A 117 11.93 -4.38 -10.49
N GLU A 118 11.65 -3.10 -10.41
CA GLU A 118 10.32 -2.52 -10.57
C GLU A 118 10.18 -1.86 -11.93
N ILE A 119 9.05 -2.07 -12.60
CA ILE A 119 8.68 -1.38 -13.86
C ILE A 119 7.47 -0.49 -13.56
N GLY A 120 7.68 0.83 -13.72
CA GLY A 120 6.70 1.86 -13.38
C GLY A 120 6.94 2.45 -11.99
N THR A 121 7.99 3.26 -11.84
CA THR A 121 8.32 3.95 -10.58
C THR A 121 7.18 4.81 -10.07
N GLY A 122 6.52 5.55 -10.98
CA GLY A 122 5.42 6.45 -10.65
C GLY A 122 5.79 7.45 -9.57
N SER A 123 5.15 7.32 -8.40
CA SER A 123 5.45 8.14 -7.21
C SER A 123 6.70 7.69 -6.43
N GLY A 124 7.21 6.48 -6.66
CA GLY A 124 8.25 5.85 -5.86
C GLY A 124 7.75 5.07 -4.63
N TYR A 125 6.44 4.99 -4.41
CA TYR A 125 5.90 4.34 -3.21
C TYR A 125 6.16 2.84 -3.17
N GLN A 126 5.94 2.13 -4.28
CA GLN A 126 6.21 0.69 -4.36
C GLN A 126 7.72 0.42 -4.23
N ALA A 127 8.58 1.25 -4.87
CA ALA A 127 10.03 1.17 -4.68
C ALA A 127 10.44 1.32 -3.22
N ALA A 128 9.85 2.29 -2.48
CA ALA A 128 10.10 2.49 -1.06
C ALA A 128 9.67 1.27 -0.22
N ILE A 129 8.51 0.64 -0.51
CA ILE A 129 8.07 -0.59 0.16
C ILE A 129 9.06 -1.74 -0.08
N LEU A 130 9.54 -1.90 -1.31
CA LEU A 130 10.53 -2.93 -1.66
C LEU A 130 11.86 -2.69 -0.94
N ALA A 131 12.32 -1.44 -0.89
CA ALA A 131 13.59 -1.05 -0.25
C ALA A 131 13.63 -1.32 1.26
N GLU A 132 12.48 -1.33 1.92
CA GLU A 132 12.37 -1.71 3.35
C GLU A 132 12.52 -3.23 3.58
N ILE A 133 12.49 -4.04 2.51
CA ILE A 133 12.48 -5.50 2.60
C ILE A 133 13.74 -6.09 1.95
N CYS A 134 14.20 -5.51 0.83
CA CYS A 134 15.18 -6.08 -0.07
C CYS A 134 16.56 -5.45 0.09
N GLU A 135 17.59 -6.14 -0.40
CA GLU A 135 18.96 -5.63 -0.47
C GLU A 135 19.04 -4.41 -1.39
N SER A 136 18.50 -4.52 -2.59
CA SER A 136 18.54 -3.45 -3.59
C SER A 136 17.33 -3.46 -4.50
N VAL A 137 16.92 -2.26 -4.93
CA VAL A 137 15.81 -2.03 -5.85
C VAL A 137 16.30 -1.24 -7.05
N CYS A 138 16.07 -1.77 -8.24
CA CYS A 138 16.16 -1.04 -9.49
C CYS A 138 14.75 -0.70 -9.94
N THR A 139 14.47 0.55 -10.31
CA THR A 139 13.14 0.94 -10.79
C THR A 139 13.23 1.76 -12.06
N ILE A 140 12.31 1.54 -13.00
CA ILE A 140 12.31 2.19 -14.33
C ILE A 140 11.02 2.97 -14.50
N GLU A 141 11.15 4.24 -14.89
CA GLU A 141 10.03 5.12 -15.21
C GLU A 141 10.16 5.67 -16.64
N LEU A 142 9.10 5.53 -17.43
CA LEU A 142 9.06 6.06 -18.79
C LEU A 142 8.93 7.59 -18.80
N ILE A 143 8.11 8.12 -17.88
CA ILE A 143 7.76 9.55 -17.82
C ILE A 143 8.83 10.29 -17.01
N GLY A 144 9.72 10.99 -17.71
CA GLY A 144 10.89 11.62 -17.10
C GLY A 144 10.59 12.57 -15.94
N VAL A 145 9.46 13.31 -15.98
CA VAL A 145 9.02 14.21 -14.90
C VAL A 145 8.71 13.42 -13.63
N LEU A 146 8.00 12.29 -13.75
CA LEU A 146 7.69 11.41 -12.61
C LEU A 146 8.95 10.75 -12.07
N GLY A 147 9.80 10.19 -12.95
CA GLY A 147 11.05 9.54 -12.56
C GLY A 147 11.97 10.46 -11.74
N LYS A 148 12.22 11.68 -12.23
CA LYS A 148 13.04 12.68 -11.52
C LYS A 148 12.43 13.09 -10.17
N LYS A 149 11.11 13.25 -10.12
CA LYS A 149 10.39 13.59 -8.88
C LYS A 149 10.48 12.47 -7.86
N ALA A 150 10.30 11.22 -8.29
CA ALA A 150 10.42 10.04 -7.44
C ALA A 150 11.84 9.85 -6.93
N GLU A 151 12.86 9.95 -7.80
CA GLU A 151 14.28 9.86 -7.44
C GLU A 151 14.64 10.87 -6.35
N LYS A 152 14.25 12.15 -6.55
CA LYS A 152 14.49 13.19 -5.55
C LYS A 152 13.78 12.88 -4.23
N LEU A 153 12.50 12.49 -4.25
CA LEU A 153 11.74 12.18 -3.05
C LEU A 153 12.35 11.00 -2.28
N LEU A 154 12.76 9.94 -2.98
CA LEU A 154 13.38 8.76 -2.38
C LEU A 154 14.70 9.12 -1.72
N ALA A 155 15.53 9.93 -2.37
CA ALA A 155 16.79 10.45 -1.79
C ALA A 155 16.51 11.34 -0.56
N ASP A 156 15.55 12.27 -0.63
CA ASP A 156 15.14 13.14 0.50
C ASP A 156 14.61 12.30 1.70
N LEU A 157 14.07 11.11 1.45
CA LEU A 157 13.60 10.16 2.48
C LEU A 157 14.70 9.22 2.99
N GLY A 158 15.92 9.30 2.45
CA GLY A 158 17.09 8.53 2.90
C GLY A 158 17.18 7.11 2.34
N TYR A 159 16.53 6.80 1.20
CA TYR A 159 16.69 5.51 0.54
C TYR A 159 17.96 5.48 -0.30
N GLU A 160 18.97 4.77 0.17
CA GLU A 160 20.27 4.60 -0.51
C GLU A 160 20.35 3.34 -1.37
N ASN A 161 19.41 2.41 -1.19
CA ASN A 161 19.35 1.11 -1.90
C ASN A 161 18.38 1.09 -3.09
N ILE A 162 17.97 2.27 -3.60
CA ILE A 162 17.10 2.40 -4.77
C ILE A 162 17.85 3.08 -5.91
N ASN A 163 17.87 2.45 -7.08
CA ASN A 163 18.39 3.02 -8.31
C ASN A 163 17.23 3.33 -9.26
N VAL A 164 17.08 4.58 -9.66
CA VAL A 164 16.03 5.03 -10.58
C VAL A 164 16.59 5.22 -11.98
N LYS A 165 15.93 4.64 -12.99
CA LYS A 165 16.26 4.82 -14.42
C LYS A 165 15.06 5.45 -15.14
N ILE A 166 15.32 6.48 -15.94
CA ILE A 166 14.34 7.00 -16.89
C ILE A 166 14.49 6.27 -18.21
N GLY A 167 13.48 5.51 -18.61
CA GLY A 167 13.55 4.70 -19.81
C GLY A 167 12.36 3.79 -20.05
N ASP A 168 12.46 2.98 -21.09
CA ASP A 168 11.43 2.02 -21.46
C ASP A 168 11.51 0.77 -20.57
N GLY A 169 10.50 0.58 -19.75
CA GLY A 169 10.41 -0.54 -18.81
C GLY A 169 10.22 -1.90 -19.49
N TYR A 170 9.69 -1.95 -20.73
CA TYR A 170 9.54 -3.20 -21.47
C TYR A 170 10.87 -3.94 -21.65
N GLN A 171 11.96 -3.18 -21.82
CA GLN A 171 13.31 -3.73 -22.02
C GLN A 171 13.98 -4.17 -20.71
N GLY A 172 13.45 -3.79 -19.56
CA GLY A 172 14.08 -4.02 -18.28
C GLY A 172 15.41 -3.26 -18.10
N TRP A 173 16.28 -3.81 -17.26
CA TRP A 173 17.59 -3.23 -16.95
C TRP A 173 18.69 -4.30 -16.95
N LYS A 174 19.08 -4.71 -18.15
CA LYS A 174 19.96 -5.86 -18.39
C LYS A 174 21.29 -5.76 -17.64
N GLU A 175 21.86 -4.57 -17.55
CA GLU A 175 23.16 -4.32 -16.91
C GLU A 175 23.14 -4.59 -15.40
N HIS A 176 21.94 -4.53 -14.79
CA HIS A 176 21.71 -4.81 -13.37
C HIS A 176 21.14 -6.21 -13.12
N GLY A 177 20.77 -6.96 -14.17
CA GLY A 177 20.27 -8.32 -14.03
C GLY A 177 21.37 -9.34 -13.68
N PRO A 178 21.02 -10.61 -13.39
CA PRO A 178 19.64 -11.07 -13.20
C PRO A 178 19.01 -10.57 -11.90
N PHE A 179 17.66 -10.58 -11.84
CA PHE A 179 16.89 -10.14 -10.68
C PHE A 179 16.21 -11.33 -9.99
N ASP A 180 16.25 -11.36 -8.66
CA ASP A 180 15.53 -12.36 -7.87
C ASP A 180 14.01 -12.18 -7.96
N ALA A 181 13.56 -10.93 -8.10
CA ALA A 181 12.17 -10.64 -8.34
C ALA A 181 11.97 -9.47 -9.31
N ILE A 182 10.85 -9.52 -10.04
CA ILE A 182 10.43 -8.42 -10.93
C ILE A 182 8.96 -8.09 -10.56
N ILE A 183 8.68 -6.80 -10.35
CA ILE A 183 7.33 -6.30 -10.12
C ILE A 183 6.98 -5.28 -11.21
N VAL A 184 5.86 -5.49 -11.88
CA VAL A 184 5.41 -4.62 -12.97
C VAL A 184 4.12 -3.92 -12.56
N THR A 185 4.12 -2.59 -12.50
CA THR A 185 3.01 -1.77 -12.01
C THR A 185 2.21 -1.10 -13.11
N CYS A 186 2.33 -1.58 -14.33
CA CYS A 186 1.56 -1.22 -15.52
C CYS A 186 1.23 -2.47 -16.34
N ALA A 187 0.18 -2.45 -17.15
CA ALA A 187 -0.32 -3.65 -17.82
C ALA A 187 0.05 -3.68 -19.31
N PRO A 188 0.95 -4.56 -19.74
CA PRO A 188 1.12 -4.90 -21.15
C PRO A 188 0.04 -5.89 -21.61
N SER A 189 -0.17 -6.01 -22.93
CA SER A 189 -1.08 -7.00 -23.51
C SER A 189 -0.55 -8.45 -23.42
N HIS A 190 0.76 -8.59 -23.27
CA HIS A 190 1.48 -9.88 -23.15
C HIS A 190 2.69 -9.73 -22.24
N ILE A 191 3.23 -10.83 -21.73
CA ILE A 191 4.38 -10.82 -20.82
C ILE A 191 5.66 -10.50 -21.62
N PRO A 192 6.40 -9.41 -21.32
CA PRO A 192 7.61 -9.03 -22.05
C PRO A 192 8.69 -10.10 -21.92
N GLN A 193 9.20 -10.57 -23.07
CA GLN A 193 10.28 -11.56 -23.09
C GLN A 193 11.57 -11.02 -22.43
N PRO A 194 11.99 -9.75 -22.64
CA PRO A 194 13.18 -9.22 -21.98
C PRO A 194 13.14 -9.28 -20.46
N LEU A 195 11.95 -9.17 -19.84
CA LEU A 195 11.80 -9.28 -18.39
C LEU A 195 11.92 -10.75 -17.92
N GLN A 196 11.38 -11.70 -18.70
CA GLN A 196 11.53 -13.13 -18.40
C GLN A 196 12.99 -13.57 -18.47
N ASP A 197 13.74 -13.04 -19.45
CA ASP A 197 15.16 -13.34 -19.64
C ASP A 197 16.01 -12.84 -18.46
N GLN A 198 15.66 -11.66 -17.92
CA GLN A 198 16.35 -11.03 -16.78
C GLN A 198 15.94 -11.59 -15.41
N LEU A 199 14.95 -12.48 -15.34
CA LEU A 199 14.56 -13.15 -14.10
C LEU A 199 15.59 -14.25 -13.75
N ALA A 200 16.10 -14.23 -12.52
CA ALA A 200 17.03 -15.23 -12.01
C ALA A 200 16.39 -16.63 -11.95
N GLU A 201 17.19 -17.67 -11.91
CA GLU A 201 16.70 -19.04 -11.63
C GLU A 201 16.11 -19.09 -10.20
N GLY A 202 14.91 -19.63 -10.04
CA GLY A 202 14.15 -19.57 -8.80
C GLY A 202 13.43 -18.23 -8.57
N GLY A 203 13.68 -17.23 -9.41
CA GLY A 203 13.11 -15.90 -9.31
C GLY A 203 11.62 -15.85 -9.60
N LYS A 204 10.94 -14.82 -9.10
CA LYS A 204 9.50 -14.60 -9.27
C LYS A 204 9.22 -13.25 -9.94
N MET A 205 8.21 -13.22 -10.83
CA MET A 205 7.71 -11.96 -11.41
C MET A 205 6.22 -11.85 -11.18
N VAL A 206 5.76 -10.70 -10.69
CA VAL A 206 4.34 -10.36 -10.63
C VAL A 206 4.04 -9.25 -11.61
N ILE A 207 3.04 -9.46 -12.47
CA ILE A 207 2.72 -8.57 -13.58
C ILE A 207 1.23 -8.63 -13.90
N PRO A 208 0.53 -7.48 -14.05
CA PRO A 208 -0.80 -7.44 -14.65
C PRO A 208 -0.69 -7.63 -16.16
N VAL A 209 -1.48 -8.52 -16.74
CA VAL A 209 -1.46 -8.79 -18.20
C VAL A 209 -2.86 -8.73 -18.75
N GLY A 210 -3.04 -8.09 -19.89
CA GLY A 210 -4.31 -8.09 -20.60
C GLY A 210 -4.69 -6.75 -21.22
N LYS A 211 -5.84 -6.72 -21.88
CA LYS A 211 -6.40 -5.53 -22.52
C LYS A 211 -7.11 -4.63 -21.50
N LYS A 212 -7.33 -3.37 -21.85
CA LYS A 212 -7.83 -2.26 -21.00
C LYS A 212 -8.91 -2.61 -19.96
N PHE A 213 -9.80 -3.57 -20.22
CA PHE A 213 -10.92 -3.92 -19.33
C PHE A 213 -10.84 -5.35 -18.78
N THR A 214 -9.85 -6.13 -19.22
CA THR A 214 -9.72 -7.54 -18.86
C THR A 214 -8.24 -7.82 -18.58
N GLN A 215 -7.82 -7.51 -17.35
CA GLN A 215 -6.45 -7.71 -16.91
C GLN A 215 -6.43 -8.70 -15.73
N GLU A 216 -5.50 -9.62 -15.78
CA GLU A 216 -5.24 -10.59 -14.72
C GLU A 216 -3.86 -10.31 -14.12
N LEU A 217 -3.78 -10.22 -12.80
CA LEU A 217 -2.49 -10.23 -12.11
C LEU A 217 -1.96 -11.64 -12.12
N VAL A 218 -0.78 -11.83 -12.69
CA VAL A 218 -0.16 -13.14 -12.81
C VAL A 218 1.16 -13.20 -12.05
N LEU A 219 1.43 -14.34 -11.43
CA LEU A 219 2.71 -14.69 -10.83
C LEU A 219 3.44 -15.67 -11.74
N LEU A 220 4.65 -15.30 -12.13
CA LEU A 220 5.58 -16.14 -12.87
C LEU A 220 6.68 -16.63 -11.94
N THR A 221 7.09 -17.88 -12.09
CA THR A 221 8.25 -18.44 -11.39
C THR A 221 9.16 -19.11 -12.40
N LYS A 222 10.44 -18.77 -12.40
CA LYS A 222 11.43 -19.42 -13.25
C LYS A 222 11.98 -20.66 -12.53
N HIS A 223 11.91 -21.81 -13.17
CA HIS A 223 12.44 -23.06 -12.63
C HIS A 223 13.02 -23.93 -13.76
N LYS A 224 14.31 -24.28 -13.66
CA LYS A 224 15.07 -25.03 -14.68
C LYS A 224 14.95 -24.37 -16.06
N GLY A 225 15.13 -23.05 -16.10
CA GLY A 225 15.03 -22.23 -17.30
C GLY A 225 13.62 -22.07 -17.88
N LYS A 226 12.60 -22.66 -17.28
CA LYS A 226 11.19 -22.58 -17.73
C LYS A 226 10.37 -21.65 -16.84
N ILE A 227 9.42 -20.94 -17.44
CA ILE A 227 8.48 -20.07 -16.71
C ILE A 227 7.20 -20.85 -16.42
N LYS A 228 6.83 -20.92 -15.13
CA LYS A 228 5.50 -21.36 -14.69
C LYS A 228 4.65 -20.14 -14.39
N LYS A 229 3.43 -20.10 -14.94
CA LYS A 229 2.45 -19.01 -14.73
C LYS A 229 1.36 -19.49 -13.76
N LYS A 230 0.95 -18.59 -12.84
CA LYS A 230 -0.20 -18.76 -11.96
C LYS A 230 -1.01 -17.47 -11.97
N ASP A 231 -2.31 -17.55 -12.23
CA ASP A 231 -3.21 -16.41 -12.11
C ASP A 231 -3.47 -16.13 -10.62
N VAL A 232 -3.53 -14.85 -10.24
CA VAL A 232 -3.67 -14.39 -8.85
C VAL A 232 -5.06 -13.81 -8.61
N ILE A 233 -5.37 -12.66 -9.23
CA ILE A 233 -6.67 -11.98 -9.16
C ILE A 233 -6.89 -11.09 -10.39
N PRO A 234 -8.15 -10.83 -10.78
CA PRO A 234 -8.47 -9.77 -11.73
C PRO A 234 -8.08 -8.39 -11.19
N VAL A 235 -7.51 -7.54 -12.03
CA VAL A 235 -7.01 -6.20 -11.66
C VAL A 235 -7.28 -5.16 -12.74
N ARG A 236 -7.02 -3.89 -12.40
CA ARG A 236 -7.03 -2.78 -13.35
C ARG A 236 -5.82 -1.88 -13.14
N PHE A 237 -4.93 -1.85 -14.12
CA PHE A 237 -3.75 -1.02 -14.17
C PHE A 237 -3.77 -0.11 -15.42
N VAL A 238 -2.99 0.97 -15.36
CA VAL A 238 -2.67 1.77 -16.54
C VAL A 238 -1.91 0.90 -17.55
N PRO A 239 -2.04 1.14 -18.86
CA PRO A 239 -1.32 0.37 -19.86
C PRO A 239 0.19 0.60 -19.75
N MET A 240 0.98 -0.43 -20.06
CA MET A 240 2.42 -0.27 -20.29
C MET A 240 2.63 0.44 -21.61
N MET A 241 3.29 1.59 -21.57
CA MET A 241 3.54 2.42 -22.75
C MET A 241 4.99 2.30 -23.20
N GLY A 242 5.20 2.32 -24.51
CA GLY A 242 6.51 2.46 -25.13
C GLY A 242 6.92 3.92 -25.34
N LYS A 243 8.18 4.15 -25.70
CA LYS A 243 8.70 5.49 -26.01
C LYS A 243 8.01 6.16 -27.20
N ASP A 244 7.42 5.37 -28.08
CA ASP A 244 6.64 5.83 -29.25
C ASP A 244 5.21 6.24 -28.88
N GLY A 245 4.82 6.20 -27.61
CA GLY A 245 3.49 6.52 -27.09
C GLY A 245 2.44 5.45 -27.36
N LYS A 246 2.83 4.27 -27.84
CA LYS A 246 1.90 3.14 -28.03
C LYS A 246 1.95 2.19 -26.83
N ALA A 247 0.81 1.56 -26.57
CA ALA A 247 0.74 0.50 -25.55
C ALA A 247 1.30 -0.82 -26.12
N TYR A 248 2.03 -1.53 -25.28
CA TYR A 248 2.53 -2.88 -25.55
C TYR A 248 1.44 -3.94 -25.46
#